data_a920eb90763e11041b7806c19e91d49e
#
_entry.id   a920eb90763e11041b7806c19e91d49e
#
_cell.length_a   1.000
_cell.length_b   1.000
_cell.length_c   1.000
_cell.angle_alpha   90.00
_cell.angle_beta   90.00
_cell.angle_gamma   90.00
#
_symmetry.space_group_name_H-M   'P 1'
#
loop_
_entity.id
_entity.type
_entity.pdbx_description
1 polymer ?
#
loop_
_entity_poly.entity_id
_entity_poly.type
_entity_poly.pdbx_seq_one_letter_code
_entity_poly.pdbx_strand_id
1 'polypeptide(L)'
;MIKLAVKYVKKEEEQTLRHWLSELNRRRDEVLETFSQEGTRHEQAYLAEIAGRTVLIYIMDMQDPEHAAKAFKESSLPIDLEHRRIMQKVLDERVKLELLYECMRE
;
A
#
# COMPACT_ATOMS: atom_id res chain seq x y z
N MET A 1 8.43 11.24 5.27
CA MET A 1 7.72 11.65 4.03
C MET A 1 6.45 10.86 3.85
N ILE A 2 5.36 11.55 3.58
CA ILE A 2 4.08 10.91 3.32
C ILE A 2 3.95 10.63 1.83
N LYS A 3 3.57 9.41 1.51
CA LYS A 3 3.34 8.98 0.13
C LYS A 3 1.94 8.40 0.03
N LEU A 4 1.18 8.84 -0.96
CA LEU A 4 -0.12 8.29 -1.26
C LEU A 4 -0.08 7.51 -2.55
N ALA A 5 -0.82 6.40 -2.59
CA ALA A 5 -1.08 5.67 -3.82
C ALA A 5 -2.56 5.33 -3.84
N VAL A 6 -3.22 5.63 -4.94
CA VAL A 6 -4.65 5.35 -5.12
C VAL A 6 -4.80 4.52 -6.38
N LYS A 7 -5.45 3.35 -6.25
CA LYS A 7 -5.65 2.45 -7.38
C LYS A 7 -7.07 1.92 -7.38
N TYR A 8 -7.61 1.73 -8.57
CA TYR A 8 -8.90 1.07 -8.69
C TYR A 8 -8.77 -0.39 -8.31
N VAL A 9 -9.81 -0.94 -7.72
CA VAL A 9 -9.89 -2.35 -7.34
C VAL A 9 -10.84 -3.05 -8.29
N LYS A 10 -10.44 -4.20 -8.81
CA LYS A 10 -11.31 -5.00 -9.64
C LYS A 10 -12.49 -5.44 -8.79
N LYS A 11 -13.70 -5.21 -9.29
CA LYS A 11 -14.93 -5.46 -8.55
C LYS A 11 -15.00 -6.90 -8.03
N GLU A 12 -14.66 -7.86 -8.87
CA GLU A 12 -14.69 -9.28 -8.52
C GLU A 12 -13.62 -9.69 -7.53
N GLU A 13 -12.64 -8.82 -7.27
CA GLU A 13 -11.51 -9.11 -6.39
C GLU A 13 -11.57 -8.33 -5.07
N GLU A 14 -12.63 -7.57 -4.82
CA GLU A 14 -12.73 -6.77 -3.60
C GLU A 14 -12.61 -7.62 -2.33
N GLN A 15 -13.28 -8.76 -2.29
CA GLN A 15 -13.24 -9.62 -1.10
C GLN A 15 -11.85 -10.22 -0.90
N THR A 16 -11.15 -10.55 -1.97
CA THR A 16 -9.77 -11.02 -1.89
C THR A 16 -8.88 -9.96 -1.24
N LEU A 17 -9.06 -8.70 -1.66
CA LEU A 17 -8.28 -7.59 -1.08
C LEU A 17 -8.61 -7.39 0.39
N ARG A 18 -9.90 -7.39 0.75
CA ARG A 18 -10.31 -7.22 2.15
C ARG A 18 -9.72 -8.33 3.03
N HIS A 19 -9.76 -9.55 2.54
CA HIS A 19 -9.20 -10.69 3.27
C HIS A 19 -7.69 -10.50 3.48
N TRP A 20 -6.98 -10.09 2.43
CA TRP A 20 -5.53 -9.87 2.53
C TRP A 20 -5.17 -8.76 3.53
N LEU A 21 -5.88 -7.63 3.47
CA LEU A 21 -5.61 -6.54 4.41
C LEU A 21 -5.89 -6.97 5.86
N SER A 22 -6.91 -7.81 6.07
CA SER A 22 -7.18 -8.40 7.38
C SER A 22 -6.03 -9.30 7.82
N GLU A 23 -5.45 -10.07 6.89
CA GLU A 23 -4.28 -10.91 7.17
C GLU A 23 -3.08 -10.07 7.62
N LEU A 24 -2.86 -8.93 6.97
CA LEU A 24 -1.77 -8.04 7.36
C LEU A 24 -1.91 -7.58 8.80
N ASN A 25 -3.13 -7.30 9.25
CA ASN A 25 -3.37 -6.92 10.64
C ASN A 25 -2.97 -8.03 11.62
N ARG A 26 -3.11 -9.29 11.23
CA ARG A 26 -2.76 -10.43 12.08
C ARG A 26 -1.28 -10.77 12.00
N ARG A 27 -0.62 -10.39 10.93
CA ARG A 27 0.79 -10.71 10.69
C ARG A 27 1.68 -9.50 10.98
N ARG A 28 1.38 -8.82 12.07
CA ARG A 28 2.04 -7.57 12.43
C ARG A 28 3.57 -7.67 12.50
N ASP A 29 4.09 -8.75 13.06
CA ASP A 29 5.54 -8.91 13.20
C ASP A 29 6.23 -9.00 11.85
N GLU A 30 5.60 -9.66 10.88
CA GLU A 30 6.14 -9.75 9.53
C GLU A 30 6.06 -8.40 8.82
N VAL A 31 4.99 -7.65 9.05
CA VAL A 31 4.85 -6.29 8.50
C VAL A 31 5.95 -5.39 9.05
N LEU A 32 6.20 -5.45 10.36
CA LEU A 32 7.26 -4.65 10.98
C LEU A 32 8.65 -5.01 10.46
N GLU A 33 8.86 -6.27 10.10
CA GLU A 33 10.14 -6.69 9.52
C GLU A 33 10.37 -6.03 8.15
N THR A 34 9.36 -6.03 7.29
CA THR A 34 9.49 -5.37 5.99
C THR A 34 9.58 -3.86 6.15
N PHE A 35 8.89 -3.27 7.13
CA PHE A 35 9.02 -1.84 7.44
C PHE A 35 10.46 -1.48 7.78
N SER A 36 11.16 -2.36 8.52
CA SER A 36 12.57 -2.12 8.87
C SER A 36 13.45 -2.07 7.63
N GLN A 37 13.19 -2.92 6.65
CA GLN A 37 13.93 -2.93 5.39
C GLN A 37 13.66 -1.69 4.56
N GLU A 38 12.42 -1.21 4.59
CA GLU A 38 11.97 -0.09 3.75
C GLU A 38 12.26 1.27 4.36
N GLY A 39 12.40 1.34 5.67
CA GLY A 39 12.42 2.61 6.36
C GLY A 39 11.02 3.21 6.47
N THR A 40 9.99 2.36 6.48
CA THR A 40 8.61 2.77 6.66
C THR A 40 8.29 2.82 8.14
N ARG A 41 7.61 3.88 8.57
CA ARG A 41 7.22 4.07 9.95
C ARG A 41 5.75 3.80 10.20
N HIS A 42 4.91 4.14 9.22
CA HIS A 42 3.45 4.09 9.39
C HIS A 42 2.79 3.85 8.04
N GLU A 43 1.80 2.99 8.02
CA GLU A 43 1.08 2.67 6.80
C GLU A 43 -0.39 2.47 7.13
N GLN A 44 -1.27 3.03 6.30
CA GLN A 44 -2.71 2.83 6.40
C GLN A 44 -3.27 2.50 5.02
N ALA A 45 -4.30 1.68 5.00
CA ALA A 45 -4.98 1.33 3.76
C ALA A 45 -6.47 1.53 3.97
N TYR A 46 -7.10 2.24 3.05
CA TYR A 46 -8.53 2.50 3.07
C TYR A 46 -9.16 2.02 1.78
N LEU A 47 -10.39 1.55 1.86
CA LEU A 47 -11.21 1.36 0.67
C LEU A 47 -12.27 2.45 0.65
N ALA A 48 -12.51 3.00 -0.53
CA ALA A 48 -13.56 3.99 -0.73
C ALA A 48 -14.29 3.68 -2.02
N GLU A 49 -15.53 4.14 -2.12
CA GLU A 49 -16.28 4.05 -3.35
C GLU A 49 -16.42 5.45 -3.93
N ILE A 50 -15.97 5.62 -5.16
CA ILE A 50 -16.00 6.91 -5.85
C ILE A 50 -16.64 6.68 -7.21
N ALA A 51 -17.78 7.35 -7.45
CA ALA A 51 -18.52 7.25 -8.72
C ALA A 51 -18.81 5.79 -9.10
N GLY A 52 -19.19 4.98 -8.12
CA GLY A 52 -19.56 3.58 -8.34
C GLY A 52 -18.39 2.63 -8.50
N ARG A 53 -17.15 3.11 -8.29
CA ARG A 53 -15.96 2.27 -8.38
C ARG A 53 -15.25 2.22 -7.03
N THR A 54 -14.75 1.04 -6.67
CA THR A 54 -13.97 0.87 -5.46
C THR A 54 -12.53 1.26 -5.72
N VAL A 55 -11.95 2.03 -4.79
CA VAL A 55 -10.54 2.40 -4.85
C VAL A 55 -9.84 2.00 -3.55
N LEU A 56 -8.58 1.62 -3.67
CA LEU A 56 -7.70 1.40 -2.54
C LEU A 56 -6.84 2.64 -2.38
N ILE A 57 -6.82 3.19 -1.17
CA ILE A 57 -6.01 4.36 -0.83
C ILE A 57 -4.96 3.90 0.17
N TYR A 58 -3.70 3.93 -0.24
CA TYR A 58 -2.57 3.62 0.61
C TYR A 58 -1.88 4.92 1.04
N ILE A 59 -1.67 5.05 2.35
CA ILE A 59 -0.95 6.19 2.92
C ILE A 59 0.25 5.64 3.66
N MET A 60 1.44 6.09 3.30
CA MET A 60 2.68 5.57 3.87
C MET A 60 3.55 6.72 4.33
N ASP A 61 4.09 6.61 5.54
CA ASP A 61 5.08 7.54 6.06
C ASP A 61 6.42 6.83 6.04
N MET A 62 7.31 7.25 5.16
CA MET A 62 8.59 6.60 4.90
C MET A 62 9.73 7.60 4.93
N GLN A 63 10.88 7.12 5.32
CA GLN A 63 12.07 7.96 5.40
C GLN A 63 12.53 8.37 4.01
N ASP A 64 12.54 7.43 3.08
CA ASP A 64 12.96 7.64 1.69
C ASP A 64 12.08 6.78 0.77
N PRO A 65 11.11 7.39 0.07
CA PRO A 65 10.20 6.64 -0.79
C PRO A 65 10.89 5.84 -1.90
N GLU A 66 11.97 6.36 -2.47
CA GLU A 66 12.69 5.63 -3.51
C GLU A 66 13.35 4.37 -2.95
N HIS A 67 13.99 4.50 -1.79
CA HIS A 67 14.58 3.36 -1.10
C HIS A 67 13.51 2.34 -0.72
N ALA A 68 12.38 2.81 -0.18
CA ALA A 68 11.30 1.92 0.23
C ALA A 68 10.74 1.13 -0.96
N ALA A 69 10.53 1.79 -2.10
CA ALA A 69 10.02 1.13 -3.29
C ALA A 69 11.00 0.07 -3.80
N LYS A 70 12.29 0.39 -3.80
CA LYS A 70 13.32 -0.54 -4.24
C LYS A 70 13.42 -1.74 -3.29
N ALA A 71 13.44 -1.47 -1.99
CA ALA A 71 13.53 -2.52 -0.97
C ALA A 71 12.34 -3.48 -1.08
N PHE A 72 11.14 -2.94 -1.26
CA PHE A 72 9.94 -3.76 -1.41
C PHE A 72 9.99 -4.60 -2.69
N LYS A 73 10.41 -3.99 -3.79
CA LYS A 73 10.50 -4.68 -5.09
C LYS A 73 11.50 -5.84 -5.04
N GLU A 74 12.60 -5.67 -4.33
CA GLU A 74 13.67 -6.65 -4.25
C GLU A 74 13.53 -7.61 -3.07
N SER A 75 12.56 -7.38 -2.20
CA SER A 75 12.38 -8.17 -1.00
C SER A 75 12.04 -9.63 -1.31
N SER A 76 12.66 -10.54 -0.57
CA SER A 76 12.35 -11.96 -0.62
C SER A 76 11.58 -12.43 0.61
N LEU A 77 11.15 -11.50 1.48
CA LEU A 77 10.32 -11.86 2.63
C LEU A 77 8.98 -12.42 2.15
N PRO A 78 8.53 -13.53 2.74
CA PRO A 78 7.27 -14.16 2.32
C PRO A 78 6.08 -13.20 2.26
N ILE A 79 5.96 -12.30 3.25
CA ILE A 79 4.85 -11.35 3.27
C ILE A 79 4.88 -10.40 2.07
N ASP A 80 6.07 -9.99 1.65
CA ASP A 80 6.23 -9.09 0.51
C ASP A 80 5.96 -9.81 -0.81
N LEU A 81 6.35 -11.07 -0.92
CA LEU A 81 6.04 -11.88 -2.10
C LEU A 81 4.53 -12.07 -2.25
N GLU A 82 3.85 -12.37 -1.16
CA GLU A 82 2.40 -12.52 -1.15
C GLU A 82 1.72 -11.20 -1.47
N HIS A 83 2.18 -10.12 -0.88
CA HIS A 83 1.59 -8.78 -1.09
C HIS A 83 1.66 -8.39 -2.57
N ARG A 84 2.83 -8.54 -3.19
CA ARG A 84 2.98 -8.21 -4.61
C ARG A 84 2.06 -9.06 -5.47
N ARG A 85 1.98 -10.36 -5.19
CA ARG A 85 1.13 -11.27 -5.94
C ARG A 85 -0.35 -10.88 -5.85
N ILE A 86 -0.80 -10.56 -4.65
CA ILE A 86 -2.21 -10.20 -4.43
C ILE A 86 -2.52 -8.86 -5.07
N MET A 87 -1.63 -7.86 -4.91
CA MET A 87 -1.86 -6.55 -5.52
C MET A 87 -1.96 -6.64 -7.04
N GLN A 88 -1.13 -7.45 -7.68
CA GLN A 88 -1.20 -7.66 -9.11
C GLN A 88 -2.53 -8.28 -9.54
N LYS A 89 -3.08 -9.15 -8.70
CA LYS A 89 -4.34 -9.83 -8.98
C LYS A 89 -5.55 -8.92 -8.80
N VAL A 90 -5.56 -8.10 -7.74
CA VAL A 90 -6.77 -7.39 -7.34
C VAL A 90 -6.86 -5.95 -7.83
N LEU A 91 -5.72 -5.32 -8.14
CA LEU A 91 -5.70 -3.90 -8.51
C LEU A 91 -5.76 -3.70 -10.00
N ASP A 92 -6.43 -2.63 -10.37
CA ASP A 92 -6.49 -2.13 -11.73
C ASP A 92 -5.61 -0.89 -11.84
N GLU A 93 -5.92 -0.01 -12.76
CA GLU A 93 -5.08 1.16 -13.02
C GLU A 93 -4.99 2.13 -11.85
N ARG A 94 -3.90 2.87 -11.83
CA ARG A 94 -3.66 3.91 -10.84
C ARG A 94 -4.52 5.13 -11.11
N VAL A 95 -5.00 5.75 -10.03
CA VAL A 95 -5.58 7.08 -10.09
C VAL A 95 -4.44 8.09 -10.02
N LYS A 96 -4.38 8.99 -10.98
CA LYS A 96 -3.35 10.02 -11.01
C LYS A 96 -3.63 11.08 -9.96
N LEU A 97 -2.64 11.33 -9.10
CA LEU A 97 -2.72 12.33 -8.05
C LEU A 97 -1.80 13.50 -8.37
N GLU A 98 -2.23 14.69 -8.04
CA GLU A 98 -1.42 15.90 -8.20
C GLU A 98 -1.34 16.59 -6.85
N LEU A 99 -0.12 16.71 -6.30
CA LEU A 99 0.09 17.40 -5.03
C LEU A 99 0.02 18.91 -5.29
N LEU A 100 -0.97 19.58 -4.70
CA LEU A 100 -1.18 21.01 -4.89
C LEU A 100 -0.77 21.84 -3.68
N TYR A 101 -0.72 21.25 -2.51
CA TYR A 101 -0.38 21.96 -1.29
C TYR A 101 0.26 21.01 -0.29
N GLU A 102 1.35 21.45 0.29
CA GLU A 102 1.99 20.72 1.38
C GLU A 102 2.58 21.74 2.36
N CYS A 103 2.34 21.52 3.63
CA CYS A 103 2.96 22.33 4.68
C CYS A 103 3.53 21.37 5.72
N MET A 104 4.80 21.51 6.01
CA MET A 104 5.49 20.66 6.96
C MET A 104 6.16 21.51 8.02
N ARG A 105 5.89 21.20 9.28
CA ARG A 105 6.58 21.84 10.39
C ARG A 105 7.93 21.18 10.58
N GLU A 106 8.96 21.95 10.73
CA GLU A 106 10.31 21.45 10.99
C GLU A 106 10.62 21.38 12.46
#